data_24ab6335c344ed288354ed0fed79774a
#
_entry.id   24ab6335c344ed288354ed0fed79774a
#
_cell.length_a   1.000
_cell.length_b   1.000
_cell.length_c   1.000
_cell.angle_alpha   90.00
_cell.angle_beta   90.00
_cell.angle_gamma   90.00
#
_symmetry.space_group_name_H-M   'P 1'
#
loop_
_entity.id
_entity.type
_entity.pdbx_description
1 polymer ?
#
loop_
_entity_poly.entity_id
_entity_poly.type
_entity_poly.pdbx_seq_one_letter_code
_entity_poly.pdbx_strand_id
1 'polypeptide(L)'
;MAKIQDNTVSSVNQMRNSSELSFLGNPLATKRILVVGNSITRHGPLAEIGWENDWGMAASAPEKDYVHRLYAMLCDAGQDVFMRIRQCSYWEGNFDKEDILSKYDEERAFDADVVVFRLGENVRTQDQAALRAAMERFTAHICPSGKILFVTCFWDNPFVDEVIRAVACKRGDVCLNGFLAYDEKNMAIGQFWHEGVAIHPSDEGMEKIAKLIFDELMR
;
A
#
# COMPACT_ATOMS: atom_id res chain seq x y z
N MET A 1 11.12 10.22 27.33
CA MET A 1 10.10 9.48 26.57
C MET A 1 8.97 10.45 26.28
N ALA A 2 8.82 10.88 25.03
CA ALA A 2 7.65 11.66 24.63
C ALA A 2 6.41 10.79 24.83
N LYS A 3 5.36 11.34 25.46
CA LYS A 3 4.10 10.63 25.61
C LYS A 3 3.54 10.33 24.24
N ILE A 4 3.28 9.07 23.97
CA ILE A 4 2.46 8.59 22.87
C ILE A 4 1.16 9.37 22.88
N GLN A 5 0.93 10.17 21.85
CA GLN A 5 -0.31 10.89 21.71
C GLN A 5 -1.29 9.96 21.03
N ASP A 6 -2.35 9.57 21.75
CA ASP A 6 -3.39 8.68 21.24
C ASP A 6 -3.98 9.30 19.95
N ASN A 7 -3.88 8.58 18.85
CA ASN A 7 -4.43 9.02 17.58
C ASN A 7 -5.96 8.80 17.61
N THR A 8 -6.68 9.78 18.10
CA THR A 8 -8.14 9.74 18.22
C THR A 8 -8.87 9.86 16.88
N VAL A 9 -8.15 10.23 15.80
CA VAL A 9 -8.73 10.35 14.46
C VAL A 9 -8.61 8.99 13.75
N SER A 10 -9.77 8.41 13.38
CA SER A 10 -9.80 7.19 12.59
C SER A 10 -8.97 7.34 11.31
N SER A 11 -8.14 6.35 10.96
CA SER A 11 -7.36 6.33 9.72
C SER A 11 -8.23 6.58 8.47
N VAL A 12 -9.47 6.09 8.47
CA VAL A 12 -10.46 6.34 7.40
C VAL A 12 -10.81 7.83 7.27
N ASN A 13 -10.85 8.57 8.37
CA ASN A 13 -11.12 10.01 8.35
C ASN A 13 -9.88 10.83 7.98
N GLN A 14 -8.70 10.39 8.35
CA GLN A 14 -7.43 11.02 7.97
C GLN A 14 -7.24 11.05 6.45
N MET A 15 -7.78 10.04 5.76
CA MET A 15 -7.61 9.85 4.32
C MET A 15 -8.55 10.71 3.46
N ARG A 16 -9.56 11.36 4.01
CA ARG A 16 -10.55 12.12 3.24
C ARG A 16 -9.96 13.30 2.47
N ASN A 17 -8.85 13.85 2.94
CA ASN A 17 -8.19 15.03 2.37
C ASN A 17 -6.90 14.68 1.62
N SER A 18 -6.54 13.39 1.54
CA SER A 18 -5.32 12.98 0.85
C SER A 18 -5.52 12.90 -0.66
N SER A 19 -4.49 13.25 -1.40
CA SER A 19 -4.42 12.93 -2.81
C SER A 19 -4.39 11.42 -3.00
N GLU A 20 -5.52 10.84 -3.42
CA GLU A 20 -5.68 9.37 -3.50
C GLU A 20 -5.00 8.76 -4.72
N LEU A 21 -4.63 9.57 -5.70
CA LEU A 21 -4.15 9.11 -7.00
C LEU A 21 -2.88 9.83 -7.44
N SER A 22 -1.93 9.08 -7.97
CA SER A 22 -0.72 9.60 -8.59
C SER A 22 -0.24 8.66 -9.71
N PHE A 23 0.67 9.17 -10.56
CA PHE A 23 1.24 8.42 -11.68
C PHE A 23 2.74 8.64 -11.75
N LEU A 24 3.47 7.60 -12.21
CA LEU A 24 4.88 7.67 -12.56
C LEU A 24 5.11 7.05 -13.93
N GLY A 25 5.99 7.64 -14.70
CA GLY A 25 6.40 7.10 -15.99
C GLY A 25 5.60 7.61 -17.19
N ASN A 26 5.83 6.95 -18.31
CA ASN A 26 5.23 7.34 -19.60
C ASN A 26 3.88 6.63 -19.78
N PRO A 27 2.77 7.36 -20.01
CA PRO A 27 1.46 6.76 -20.31
C PRO A 27 1.44 5.80 -21.51
N LEU A 28 2.43 5.92 -22.40
CA LEU A 28 2.58 5.05 -23.58
C LEU A 28 3.49 3.83 -23.32
N ALA A 29 3.96 3.65 -22.11
CA ALA A 29 4.79 2.50 -21.73
C ALA A 29 4.07 1.18 -21.98
N THR A 30 4.85 0.17 -22.34
CA THR A 30 4.34 -1.16 -22.69
C THR A 30 3.89 -1.98 -21.47
N LYS A 31 4.39 -1.65 -20.28
CA LYS A 31 4.05 -2.34 -19.04
C LYS A 31 3.32 -1.41 -18.07
N ARG A 32 2.14 -1.82 -17.67
CA ARG A 32 1.26 -1.06 -16.77
C ARG A 32 1.24 -1.71 -15.39
N ILE A 33 1.61 -0.95 -14.37
CA ILE A 33 1.62 -1.42 -12.98
C ILE A 33 0.66 -0.59 -12.16
N LEU A 34 -0.29 -1.23 -11.52
CA LEU A 34 -1.16 -0.60 -10.51
C LEU A 34 -0.60 -0.91 -9.12
N VAL A 35 -0.33 0.12 -8.35
CA VAL A 35 0.05 0.00 -6.93
C VAL A 35 -1.13 0.42 -6.08
N VAL A 36 -1.73 -0.52 -5.35
CA VAL A 36 -2.78 -0.24 -4.38
C VAL A 36 -2.25 -0.43 -2.97
N GLY A 37 -2.46 0.56 -2.13
CA GLY A 37 -1.98 0.53 -0.75
C GLY A 37 -2.64 1.62 0.10
N ASN A 38 -2.13 1.79 1.29
CA ASN A 38 -2.62 2.76 2.28
C ASN A 38 -1.61 3.91 2.50
N SER A 39 -1.52 4.43 3.73
CA SER A 39 -0.61 5.53 4.09
C SER A 39 0.86 5.24 3.77
N ILE A 40 1.32 4.00 3.87
CA ILE A 40 2.70 3.61 3.52
C ILE A 40 2.96 3.79 2.02
N THR A 41 1.92 3.62 1.18
CA THR A 41 2.01 3.80 -0.27
C THR A 41 1.92 5.27 -0.66
N ARG A 42 0.95 5.98 -0.09
CA ARG A 42 0.74 7.41 -0.30
C ARG A 42 -0.17 7.97 0.78
N HIS A 43 0.17 9.13 1.30
CA HIS A 43 -0.69 9.90 2.20
C HIS A 43 -0.54 11.39 1.92
N GLY A 44 -1.66 12.08 1.72
CA GLY A 44 -1.67 13.53 1.53
C GLY A 44 -1.38 14.29 2.83
N PRO A 45 -1.22 15.61 2.74
CA PRO A 45 -0.93 16.45 3.90
C PRO A 45 -2.04 16.36 4.95
N LEU A 46 -1.64 16.26 6.23
CA LEU A 46 -2.51 16.29 7.40
C LEU A 46 -1.77 16.94 8.57
N ALA A 47 -1.99 18.25 8.75
CA ALA A 47 -1.27 19.06 9.72
C ALA A 47 -1.47 18.58 11.17
N GLU A 48 -2.64 17.99 11.49
CA GLU A 48 -3.00 17.50 12.81
C GLU A 48 -2.08 16.38 13.32
N ILE A 49 -1.42 15.67 12.40
CA ILE A 49 -0.43 14.64 12.72
C ILE A 49 1.01 15.05 12.34
N GLY A 50 1.20 16.31 11.93
CA GLY A 50 2.51 16.82 11.51
C GLY A 50 3.04 16.21 10.21
N TRP A 51 2.15 15.70 9.34
CA TRP A 51 2.49 15.23 8.01
C TRP A 51 2.08 16.26 6.97
N GLU A 52 3.03 16.86 6.28
CA GLU A 52 2.80 17.94 5.31
C GLU A 52 3.03 17.51 3.86
N ASN A 53 3.36 16.24 3.65
CA ASN A 53 3.79 15.72 2.36
C ASN A 53 2.69 14.87 1.70
N ASP A 54 2.91 14.44 0.44
CA ASP A 54 1.94 13.70 -0.36
C ASP A 54 2.52 12.43 -1.03
N TRP A 55 3.45 11.80 -0.35
CA TRP A 55 4.06 10.52 -0.72
C TRP A 55 3.90 9.47 0.37
N GLY A 56 4.63 8.36 0.31
CA GLY A 56 4.61 7.31 1.35
C GLY A 56 4.94 7.87 2.73
N MET A 57 4.00 7.74 3.69
CA MET A 57 4.11 8.35 5.02
C MET A 57 5.40 7.93 5.72
N ALA A 58 6.05 8.91 6.32
CA ALA A 58 7.32 8.86 7.04
C ALA A 58 8.59 8.70 6.19
N ALA A 59 8.49 8.54 4.87
CA ALA A 59 9.66 8.72 4.01
C ALA A 59 10.13 10.19 4.04
N SER A 60 11.44 10.41 4.10
CA SER A 60 12.02 11.75 4.24
C SER A 60 11.90 12.62 2.99
N ALA A 61 11.67 12.01 1.82
CA ALA A 61 11.47 12.66 0.53
C ALA A 61 10.70 11.72 -0.42
N PRO A 62 10.08 12.23 -1.50
CA PRO A 62 9.32 11.38 -2.42
C PRO A 62 10.15 10.25 -3.02
N GLU A 63 11.40 10.53 -3.42
CA GLU A 63 12.33 9.52 -3.95
C GLU A 63 12.81 8.50 -2.91
N LYS A 64 12.41 8.66 -1.66
CA LYS A 64 12.72 7.76 -0.55
C LYS A 64 11.57 6.82 -0.19
N ASP A 65 10.36 7.09 -0.65
CA ASP A 65 9.27 6.13 -0.46
C ASP A 65 9.46 4.89 -1.37
N TYR A 66 8.77 3.80 -1.02
CA TYR A 66 8.98 2.53 -1.71
C TYR A 66 8.47 2.54 -3.16
N VAL A 67 7.45 3.34 -3.47
CA VAL A 67 6.85 3.36 -4.83
C VAL A 67 7.78 4.06 -5.81
N HIS A 68 8.32 5.23 -5.43
CA HIS A 68 9.28 5.95 -6.27
C HIS A 68 10.60 5.20 -6.40
N ARG A 69 11.08 4.55 -5.31
CA ARG A 69 12.25 3.66 -5.35
C ARG A 69 12.03 2.48 -6.29
N LEU A 70 10.88 1.81 -6.19
CA LEU A 70 10.52 0.71 -7.07
C LEU A 70 10.51 1.15 -8.54
N TYR A 71 9.90 2.32 -8.81
CA TYR A 71 9.89 2.90 -10.14
C TYR A 71 11.31 3.15 -10.66
N ALA A 72 12.16 3.79 -9.86
CA ALA A 72 13.56 4.04 -10.23
C ALA A 72 14.32 2.75 -10.53
N MET A 73 14.19 1.73 -9.64
CA MET A 73 14.83 0.42 -9.83
C MET A 73 14.38 -0.28 -11.12
N LEU A 74 13.09 -0.18 -11.48
CA LEU A 74 12.56 -0.73 -12.72
C LEU A 74 13.14 0.00 -13.94
N CYS A 75 13.21 1.34 -13.90
CA CYS A 75 13.82 2.14 -14.96
C CYS A 75 15.32 1.82 -15.13
N ASP A 76 16.08 1.72 -14.03
CA ASP A 76 17.50 1.38 -14.05
C ASP A 76 17.74 -0.04 -14.61
N ALA A 77 16.78 -0.93 -14.44
CA ALA A 77 16.76 -2.26 -15.05
C ALA A 77 16.28 -2.27 -16.53
N GLY A 78 16.07 -1.08 -17.11
CA GLY A 78 15.65 -0.95 -18.51
C GLY A 78 14.17 -1.26 -18.77
N GLN A 79 13.33 -1.29 -17.72
CA GLN A 79 11.89 -1.51 -17.88
C GLN A 79 11.20 -0.20 -18.27
N ASP A 80 10.40 -0.24 -19.35
CA ASP A 80 9.50 0.86 -19.72
C ASP A 80 8.16 0.63 -19.06
N VAL A 81 7.88 1.37 -17.97
CA VAL A 81 6.71 1.17 -17.11
C VAL A 81 5.89 2.45 -16.96
N PHE A 82 4.58 2.28 -16.88
CA PHE A 82 3.64 3.29 -16.42
C PHE A 82 2.97 2.80 -15.15
N MET A 83 3.17 3.51 -14.05
CA MET A 83 2.63 3.15 -12.75
C MET A 83 1.46 4.07 -12.39
N ARG A 84 0.31 3.48 -12.03
CA ARG A 84 -0.80 4.14 -11.37
C ARG A 84 -0.74 3.78 -9.88
N ILE A 85 -0.74 4.80 -9.03
CA ILE A 85 -0.63 4.66 -7.57
C ILE A 85 -1.98 5.05 -6.98
N ARG A 86 -2.64 4.13 -6.31
CA ARG A 86 -3.94 4.36 -5.70
C ARG A 86 -3.90 4.10 -4.19
N GLN A 87 -4.19 5.12 -3.44
CA GLN A 87 -4.42 5.03 -2.01
C GLN A 87 -5.82 4.46 -1.76
N CYS A 88 -5.90 3.36 -1.04
CA CYS A 88 -7.11 2.56 -0.87
C CYS A 88 -7.53 2.34 0.60
N SER A 89 -7.06 3.16 1.55
CA SER A 89 -7.48 3.00 2.96
C SER A 89 -8.98 3.19 3.15
N TYR A 90 -9.65 3.90 2.25
CA TYR A 90 -11.10 3.97 2.28
C TYR A 90 -11.73 2.57 2.12
N TRP A 91 -11.16 1.72 1.26
CA TRP A 91 -11.58 0.33 1.13
C TRP A 91 -11.36 -0.45 2.43
N GLU A 92 -10.20 -0.31 3.08
CA GLU A 92 -9.89 -1.02 4.33
C GLU A 92 -10.93 -0.77 5.43
N GLY A 93 -11.47 0.44 5.52
CA GLY A 93 -12.48 0.82 6.50
C GLY A 93 -13.94 0.62 6.05
N ASN A 94 -14.18 0.20 4.81
CA ASN A 94 -15.53 0.13 4.21
C ASN A 94 -15.71 -1.08 3.28
N PHE A 95 -14.89 -2.11 3.42
CA PHE A 95 -14.87 -3.26 2.50
C PHE A 95 -16.17 -4.07 2.47
N ASP A 96 -17.00 -3.91 3.50
CA ASP A 96 -18.31 -4.55 3.67
C ASP A 96 -19.47 -3.79 2.98
N LYS A 97 -19.23 -2.56 2.51
CA LYS A 97 -20.27 -1.79 1.82
C LYS A 97 -20.56 -2.37 0.43
N GLU A 98 -21.84 -2.39 0.08
CA GLU A 98 -22.33 -2.99 -1.16
C GLU A 98 -21.76 -2.33 -2.42
N ASP A 99 -21.63 -1.01 -2.42
CA ASP A 99 -21.22 -0.19 -3.57
C ASP A 99 -19.72 0.15 -3.59
N ILE A 100 -18.93 -0.42 -2.65
CA ILE A 100 -17.51 -0.04 -2.46
C ILE A 100 -16.68 -0.19 -3.73
N LEU A 101 -16.97 -1.18 -4.56
CA LEU A 101 -16.18 -1.50 -5.75
C LEU A 101 -16.29 -0.42 -6.83
N SER A 102 -17.44 0.26 -6.96
CA SER A 102 -17.64 1.31 -7.96
C SER A 102 -16.65 2.48 -7.83
N LYS A 103 -16.10 2.71 -6.64
CA LYS A 103 -15.05 3.71 -6.41
C LYS A 103 -13.71 3.37 -7.07
N TYR A 104 -13.56 2.15 -7.56
CA TYR A 104 -12.31 1.60 -8.13
C TYR A 104 -12.49 1.15 -9.59
N ASP A 105 -13.54 1.64 -10.27
CA ASP A 105 -13.79 1.35 -11.69
C ASP A 105 -12.67 1.90 -12.59
N GLU A 106 -12.03 3.01 -12.21
CA GLU A 106 -10.87 3.55 -12.92
C GLU A 106 -9.63 2.66 -12.79
N GLU A 107 -9.43 2.00 -11.63
CA GLU A 107 -8.36 1.04 -11.41
C GLU A 107 -8.57 -0.19 -12.29
N ARG A 108 -9.83 -0.65 -12.41
CA ARG A 108 -10.21 -1.70 -13.35
C ARG A 108 -9.96 -1.29 -14.79
N ALA A 109 -10.38 -0.07 -15.18
CA ALA A 109 -10.20 0.47 -16.53
C ALA A 109 -8.73 0.76 -16.87
N PHE A 110 -7.87 0.90 -15.87
CA PHE A 110 -6.43 1.03 -16.07
C PHE A 110 -5.84 -0.23 -16.71
N ASP A 111 -6.44 -1.39 -16.55
CA ASP A 111 -6.04 -2.66 -17.17
C ASP A 111 -4.56 -2.97 -16.95
N ALA A 112 -4.18 -3.10 -15.68
CA ALA A 112 -2.80 -3.33 -15.29
C ALA A 112 -2.32 -4.75 -15.64
N ASP A 113 -1.10 -4.87 -16.18
CA ASP A 113 -0.42 -6.16 -16.36
C ASP A 113 -0.08 -6.79 -15.01
N VAL A 114 0.29 -5.94 -14.04
CA VAL A 114 0.59 -6.36 -12.68
C VAL A 114 0.00 -5.37 -11.67
N VAL A 115 -0.63 -5.90 -10.64
CA VAL A 115 -1.04 -5.13 -9.46
C VAL A 115 -0.11 -5.46 -8.30
N VAL A 116 0.49 -4.46 -7.68
CA VAL A 116 1.13 -4.58 -6.36
C VAL A 116 0.06 -4.29 -5.31
N PHE A 117 -0.33 -5.32 -4.58
CA PHE A 117 -1.37 -5.23 -3.56
C PHE A 117 -0.76 -5.19 -2.17
N ARG A 118 -0.87 -4.03 -1.53
CA ARG A 118 -0.30 -3.77 -0.21
C ARG A 118 -1.31 -3.05 0.69
N LEU A 119 -2.32 -3.81 1.13
CA LEU A 119 -3.43 -3.35 1.99
C LEU A 119 -3.65 -4.33 3.13
N GLY A 120 -4.16 -3.83 4.25
CA GLY A 120 -4.56 -4.67 5.38
C GLY A 120 -4.35 -3.99 6.74
N GLU A 121 -3.42 -3.06 6.84
CA GLU A 121 -3.00 -2.46 8.11
C GLU A 121 -4.12 -1.71 8.83
N ASN A 122 -5.07 -1.12 8.09
CA ASN A 122 -6.19 -0.36 8.66
C ASN A 122 -7.49 -1.16 8.78
N VAL A 123 -7.47 -2.42 8.41
CA VAL A 123 -8.65 -3.29 8.56
C VAL A 123 -9.00 -3.47 10.03
N ARG A 124 -10.26 -3.27 10.36
CA ARG A 124 -10.82 -3.41 11.71
C ARG A 124 -12.05 -4.30 11.66
N THR A 125 -11.85 -5.60 11.78
CA THR A 125 -12.92 -6.60 11.80
C THR A 125 -12.49 -7.81 12.61
N GLN A 126 -13.46 -8.56 13.13
CA GLN A 126 -13.27 -9.88 13.72
C GLN A 126 -13.82 -11.00 12.79
N ASP A 127 -14.39 -10.63 11.65
CA ASP A 127 -14.92 -11.56 10.65
C ASP A 127 -13.93 -11.78 9.50
N GLN A 128 -13.09 -12.80 9.65
CA GLN A 128 -12.10 -13.17 8.66
C GLN A 128 -12.73 -13.67 7.35
N ALA A 129 -13.89 -14.33 7.43
CA ALA A 129 -14.58 -14.84 6.26
C ALA A 129 -15.15 -13.69 5.40
N ALA A 130 -15.77 -12.68 6.05
CA ALA A 130 -16.24 -11.48 5.36
C ALA A 130 -15.10 -10.70 4.73
N LEU A 131 -13.98 -10.52 5.46
CA LEU A 131 -12.79 -9.85 4.92
C LEU A 131 -12.24 -10.59 3.70
N ARG A 132 -12.12 -11.91 3.79
CA ARG A 132 -11.64 -12.73 2.68
C ARG A 132 -12.54 -12.59 1.45
N ALA A 133 -13.84 -12.71 1.62
CA ALA A 133 -14.80 -12.56 0.51
C ALA A 133 -14.75 -11.16 -0.11
N ALA A 134 -14.57 -10.11 0.71
CA ALA A 134 -14.42 -8.74 0.22
C ALA A 134 -13.11 -8.55 -0.55
N MET A 135 -11.98 -9.09 -0.05
CA MET A 135 -10.68 -9.01 -0.71
C MET A 135 -10.67 -9.78 -2.03
N GLU A 136 -11.31 -10.95 -2.09
CA GLU A 136 -11.49 -11.71 -3.33
C GLU A 136 -12.27 -10.90 -4.38
N ARG A 137 -13.39 -10.25 -3.98
CA ARG A 137 -14.17 -9.38 -4.87
C ARG A 137 -13.38 -8.16 -5.33
N PHE A 138 -12.67 -7.50 -4.41
CA PHE A 138 -11.88 -6.31 -4.73
C PHE A 138 -10.76 -6.62 -5.71
N THR A 139 -9.98 -7.66 -5.45
CA THR A 139 -8.87 -8.08 -6.32
C THR A 139 -9.35 -8.54 -7.68
N ALA A 140 -10.46 -9.25 -7.77
CA ALA A 140 -11.08 -9.62 -9.04
C ALA A 140 -11.64 -8.40 -9.81
N HIS A 141 -12.08 -7.36 -9.10
CA HIS A 141 -12.58 -6.14 -9.71
C HIS A 141 -11.45 -5.32 -10.34
N ILE A 142 -10.38 -5.03 -9.57
CA ILE A 142 -9.28 -4.17 -10.05
C ILE A 142 -8.29 -4.87 -10.97
N CYS A 143 -8.27 -6.21 -10.96
CA CYS A 143 -7.36 -7.02 -11.76
C CYS A 143 -8.05 -8.31 -12.22
N PRO A 144 -8.94 -8.23 -13.23
CA PRO A 144 -9.70 -9.41 -13.68
C PRO A 144 -8.84 -10.45 -14.39
N SER A 145 -7.77 -10.04 -15.09
CA SER A 145 -6.96 -10.90 -15.95
C SER A 145 -5.45 -10.82 -15.70
N GLY A 146 -4.97 -9.77 -15.05
CA GLY A 146 -3.55 -9.58 -14.75
C GLY A 146 -3.08 -10.38 -13.53
N LYS A 147 -1.80 -10.27 -13.22
CA LYS A 147 -1.18 -10.84 -12.03
C LYS A 147 -1.29 -9.89 -10.85
N ILE A 148 -1.42 -10.43 -9.65
CA ILE A 148 -1.34 -9.64 -8.41
C ILE A 148 -0.14 -10.13 -7.60
N LEU A 149 0.75 -9.21 -7.29
CA LEU A 149 1.80 -9.42 -6.31
C LEU A 149 1.29 -8.93 -4.95
N PHE A 150 0.91 -9.87 -4.12
CA PHE A 150 0.47 -9.58 -2.76
C PHE A 150 1.67 -9.36 -1.84
N VAL A 151 1.53 -8.38 -0.93
CA VAL A 151 2.51 -8.13 0.14
C VAL A 151 1.74 -8.06 1.45
N THR A 152 2.11 -8.87 2.44
CA THR A 152 1.49 -8.86 3.77
C THR A 152 1.77 -7.55 4.52
N CYS A 153 1.12 -7.32 5.65
CA CYS A 153 1.24 -6.10 6.43
C CYS A 153 2.69 -5.81 6.85
N PHE A 154 3.02 -4.54 6.98
CA PHE A 154 4.32 -4.06 7.48
C PHE A 154 4.48 -4.33 8.98
N TRP A 155 3.42 -4.13 9.76
CA TRP A 155 3.36 -4.51 11.17
C TRP A 155 2.81 -5.93 11.32
N ASP A 156 3.11 -6.57 12.45
CA ASP A 156 2.59 -7.90 12.77
C ASP A 156 1.06 -7.89 12.81
N ASN A 157 0.45 -8.59 11.88
CA ASN A 157 -1.00 -8.70 11.76
C ASN A 157 -1.40 -10.09 11.23
N PRO A 158 -1.20 -11.15 12.02
CA PRO A 158 -1.42 -12.51 11.56
C PRO A 158 -2.85 -12.77 11.07
N PHE A 159 -3.86 -12.08 11.66
CA PHE A 159 -5.26 -12.22 11.28
C PHE A 159 -5.51 -11.79 9.83
N VAL A 160 -4.99 -10.62 9.43
CA VAL A 160 -5.15 -10.10 8.07
C VAL A 160 -4.20 -10.79 7.09
N ASP A 161 -2.98 -11.06 7.52
CA ASP A 161 -1.96 -11.73 6.69
C ASP A 161 -2.37 -13.13 6.24
N GLU A 162 -3.10 -13.87 7.09
CA GLU A 162 -3.67 -15.16 6.73
C GLU A 162 -4.68 -15.01 5.59
N VAL A 163 -5.54 -13.99 5.65
CA VAL A 163 -6.49 -13.68 4.56
C VAL A 163 -5.77 -13.33 3.28
N ILE A 164 -4.77 -12.45 3.33
CA ILE A 164 -3.97 -12.06 2.17
C ILE A 164 -3.35 -13.29 1.49
N ARG A 165 -2.71 -14.16 2.28
CA ARG A 165 -2.11 -15.40 1.77
C ARG A 165 -3.14 -16.35 1.18
N ALA A 166 -4.31 -16.49 1.81
CA ALA A 166 -5.39 -17.34 1.31
C ALA A 166 -5.97 -16.86 -0.02
N VAL A 167 -6.14 -15.52 -0.18
CA VAL A 167 -6.61 -14.92 -1.44
C VAL A 167 -5.56 -15.08 -2.54
N ALA A 168 -4.29 -14.80 -2.25
CA ALA A 168 -3.19 -15.01 -3.20
C ALA A 168 -3.12 -16.46 -3.68
N CYS A 169 -3.14 -17.41 -2.75
CA CYS A 169 -3.13 -18.85 -3.06
C CYS A 169 -4.31 -19.26 -3.95
N LYS A 170 -5.53 -18.80 -3.64
CA LYS A 170 -6.74 -19.10 -4.44
C LYS A 170 -6.63 -18.58 -5.87
N ARG A 171 -5.98 -17.44 -6.07
CA ARG A 171 -5.73 -16.86 -7.39
C ARG A 171 -4.55 -17.50 -8.13
N GLY A 172 -3.68 -18.22 -7.44
CA GLY A 172 -2.41 -18.71 -7.97
C GLY A 172 -1.35 -17.61 -8.12
N ASP A 173 -1.50 -16.53 -7.35
CA ASP A 173 -0.60 -15.39 -7.34
C ASP A 173 0.44 -15.48 -6.21
N VAL A 174 1.53 -14.72 -6.32
CA VAL A 174 2.61 -14.68 -5.34
C VAL A 174 2.22 -13.81 -4.15
N CYS A 175 2.59 -14.24 -2.94
CA CYS A 175 2.45 -13.46 -1.71
C CYS A 175 3.79 -13.34 -1.00
N LEU A 176 4.29 -12.12 -0.90
CA LEU A 176 5.54 -11.77 -0.23
C LEU A 176 5.29 -11.47 1.26
N ASN A 177 6.28 -11.77 2.10
CA ASN A 177 6.23 -11.40 3.51
C ASN A 177 6.65 -9.93 3.69
N GLY A 178 5.70 -9.07 4.00
CA GLY A 178 5.88 -7.63 4.20
C GLY A 178 6.22 -7.23 5.64
N PHE A 179 6.20 -8.17 6.59
CA PHE A 179 6.50 -7.86 8.00
C PHE A 179 7.96 -7.44 8.18
N LEU A 180 8.19 -6.15 8.37
CA LEU A 180 9.50 -5.53 8.56
C LEU A 180 9.61 -4.74 9.87
N ALA A 181 8.51 -4.46 10.56
CA ALA A 181 8.49 -3.70 11.82
C ALA A 181 9.10 -4.46 13.01
N TYR A 182 9.60 -5.67 12.81
CA TYR A 182 10.37 -6.41 13.83
C TYR A 182 11.71 -5.73 14.19
N ASP A 183 12.23 -4.85 13.32
CA ASP A 183 13.43 -4.07 13.55
C ASP A 183 13.06 -2.58 13.54
N GLU A 184 13.31 -1.89 14.65
CA GLU A 184 13.00 -0.45 14.80
C GLU A 184 13.66 0.43 13.74
N LYS A 185 14.79 0.02 13.16
CA LYS A 185 15.45 0.75 12.07
C LYS A 185 14.57 0.88 10.83
N ASN A 186 13.66 -0.06 10.64
CA ASN A 186 12.72 -0.03 9.54
C ASN A 186 11.58 0.97 9.76
N MET A 187 11.45 1.54 10.95
CA MET A 187 10.46 2.54 11.32
C MET A 187 11.10 3.90 11.53
N ALA A 188 10.37 4.99 11.31
CA ALA A 188 10.84 6.36 11.47
C ALA A 188 10.79 6.84 12.93
N ILE A 189 11.04 5.93 13.89
CA ILE A 189 10.99 6.21 15.33
C ILE A 189 11.92 7.38 15.68
N GLY A 190 11.35 8.38 16.37
CA GLY A 190 12.07 9.58 16.79
C GLY A 190 12.26 10.65 15.71
N GLN A 191 11.82 10.41 14.46
CA GLN A 191 11.89 11.39 13.37
C GLN A 191 10.65 12.29 13.31
N PHE A 192 9.54 11.85 13.87
CA PHE A 192 8.28 12.59 13.91
C PHE A 192 7.76 12.68 15.34
N TRP A 193 7.11 13.80 15.67
CA TRP A 193 6.52 13.99 16.99
C TRP A 193 5.25 13.16 17.20
N HIS A 194 4.52 12.87 16.11
CA HIS A 194 3.31 12.07 16.15
C HIS A 194 3.69 10.58 16.00
N GLU A 195 3.38 9.79 17.02
CA GLU A 195 3.78 8.39 17.04
C GLU A 195 3.20 7.58 15.88
N GLY A 196 1.93 7.83 15.52
CA GLY A 196 1.29 7.16 14.37
C GLY A 196 2.04 7.41 13.05
N VAL A 197 2.75 8.53 12.89
CA VAL A 197 3.64 8.78 11.75
C VAL A 197 4.98 8.08 11.98
N ALA A 198 5.56 8.21 13.18
CA ALA A 198 6.87 7.69 13.50
C ALA A 198 7.00 6.17 13.37
N ILE A 199 5.92 5.41 13.60
CA ILE A 199 5.91 3.96 13.43
C ILE A 199 5.83 3.50 11.95
N HIS A 200 5.55 4.41 11.01
CA HIS A 200 5.58 4.09 9.58
C HIS A 200 7.02 3.78 9.12
N PRO A 201 7.16 3.14 7.94
CA PRO A 201 8.49 2.79 7.44
C PRO A 201 9.41 3.99 7.30
N SER A 202 10.61 3.89 7.87
CA SER A 202 11.73 4.80 7.60
C SER A 202 12.20 4.67 6.15
N ASP A 203 13.13 5.53 5.73
CA ASP A 203 13.77 5.40 4.41
C ASP A 203 14.41 4.00 4.20
N GLU A 204 14.93 3.37 5.26
CA GLU A 204 15.44 2.01 5.21
C GLU A 204 14.31 0.98 5.07
N GLY A 205 13.22 1.14 5.82
CA GLY A 205 12.04 0.29 5.69
C GLY A 205 11.41 0.39 4.30
N MET A 206 11.29 1.60 3.76
CA MET A 206 10.79 1.84 2.40
C MET A 206 11.68 1.18 1.33
N GLU A 207 13.01 1.25 1.49
CA GLU A 207 13.94 0.59 0.57
C GLU A 207 13.78 -0.93 0.58
N LYS A 208 13.62 -1.53 1.76
CA LYS A 208 13.40 -2.97 1.88
C LYS A 208 12.08 -3.40 1.24
N ILE A 209 11.01 -2.62 1.38
CA ILE A 209 9.74 -2.88 0.71
C ILE A 209 9.92 -2.81 -0.81
N ALA A 210 10.56 -1.75 -1.32
CA ALA A 210 10.82 -1.58 -2.75
C ALA A 210 11.62 -2.75 -3.32
N LYS A 211 12.71 -3.12 -2.63
CA LYS A 211 13.58 -4.23 -3.06
C LYS A 211 12.84 -5.57 -3.06
N LEU A 212 12.05 -5.85 -2.04
CA LEU A 212 11.26 -7.08 -1.95
C LEU A 212 10.33 -7.24 -3.16
N ILE A 213 9.65 -6.15 -3.55
CA ILE A 213 8.73 -6.13 -4.69
C ILE A 213 9.51 -6.22 -6.01
N PHE A 214 10.59 -5.44 -6.14
CA PHE A 214 11.43 -5.43 -7.33
C PHE A 214 12.00 -6.81 -7.65
N ASP A 215 12.58 -7.47 -6.64
CA ASP A 215 13.20 -8.80 -6.82
C ASP A 215 12.19 -9.82 -7.35
N GLU A 216 10.90 -9.71 -7.00
CA GLU A 216 9.86 -10.58 -7.52
C GLU A 216 9.41 -10.19 -8.93
N LEU A 217 9.29 -8.89 -9.23
CA LEU A 217 8.86 -8.41 -10.55
C LEU A 217 9.89 -8.71 -11.66
N MET A 218 11.16 -8.95 -11.27
CA MET A 218 12.27 -9.25 -12.18
C MET A 218 12.57 -10.74 -12.34
N ARG A 219 11.80 -11.63 -11.68
CA ARG A 219 11.88 -13.09 -11.87
C ARG A 219 11.13 -13.56 -13.11
#